data_66b449925ef2ad34a707a90ab24ec341
#
_entry.id   66b449925ef2ad34a707a90ab24ec341
#
_cell.length_a   1.000
_cell.length_b   1.000
_cell.length_c   1.000
_cell.angle_alpha   90.00
_cell.angle_beta   90.00
_cell.angle_gamma   90.00
#
_symmetry.space_group_name_H-M   'P 1'
#
loop_
_entity.id
_entity.type
_entity.pdbx_description
1 polymer ?
#
loop_
_entity_poly.entity_id
_entity_poly.type
_entity_poly.pdbx_seq_one_letter_code
_entity_poly.pdbx_strand_id
1 'polypeptide(L)'
;MRQTIRFFLLFQGASFAIAGLVHFGVLVGGYQHYQAAVAESSIAVVLLAGFGLTWAWTARTRLIGIAAQTLALLGTLVGAFTIAIGVGPRTAPDIAYHVAIVIALVCGLVVAARAPADVARQQV
;
A
#
# COMPACT_ATOMS: atom_id res chain seq x y z
N MET A 1 3.87 1.32 -18.59
CA MET A 1 3.72 0.34 -17.48
C MET A 1 4.54 0.70 -16.23
N ARG A 2 5.86 0.95 -16.33
CA ARG A 2 6.71 1.29 -15.15
C ARG A 2 6.18 2.51 -14.39
N GLN A 3 5.84 3.58 -15.09
CA GLN A 3 5.30 4.80 -14.45
C GLN A 3 3.94 4.54 -13.77
N THR A 4 3.13 3.66 -14.34
CA THR A 4 1.85 3.28 -13.75
C THR A 4 2.06 2.51 -12.44
N ILE A 5 3.03 1.58 -12.39
CA ILE A 5 3.41 0.87 -11.16
C ILE A 5 3.88 1.87 -10.10
N ARG A 6 4.75 2.81 -10.46
CA ARG A 6 5.24 3.86 -9.56
C ARG A 6 4.12 4.74 -9.04
N PHE A 7 3.17 5.11 -9.90
CA PHE A 7 1.99 5.88 -9.51
C PHE A 7 1.20 5.14 -8.44
N PHE A 8 0.91 3.84 -8.63
CA PHE A 8 0.19 3.05 -7.64
C PHE A 8 0.95 2.96 -6.31
N LEU A 9 2.25 2.69 -6.34
CA LEU A 9 3.08 2.61 -5.13
C LEU A 9 3.08 3.94 -4.35
N LEU A 10 3.23 5.06 -5.05
CA LEU A 10 3.22 6.38 -4.43
C LEU A 10 1.83 6.73 -3.88
N PHE A 11 0.78 6.54 -4.68
CA PHE A 11 -0.60 6.85 -4.28
C PHE A 11 -1.02 6.03 -3.06
N GLN A 12 -0.79 4.72 -3.08
CA GLN A 12 -1.12 3.82 -1.98
C GLN A 12 -0.27 4.13 -0.75
N GLY A 13 1.04 4.32 -0.91
CA GLY A 13 1.93 4.67 0.20
C GLY A 13 1.57 5.99 0.86
N ALA A 14 1.26 7.02 0.09
CA ALA A 14 0.79 8.30 0.61
C ALA A 14 -0.56 8.16 1.33
N SER A 15 -1.49 7.37 0.78
CA SER A 15 -2.80 7.11 1.41
C SER A 15 -2.64 6.45 2.78
N PHE A 16 -1.80 5.42 2.90
CA PHE A 16 -1.52 4.77 4.19
C PHE A 16 -0.79 5.68 5.16
N ALA A 17 0.13 6.54 4.69
CA ALA A 17 0.79 7.52 5.55
C ALA A 17 -0.21 8.52 6.14
N ILE A 18 -1.16 9.01 5.33
CA ILE A 18 -2.22 9.91 5.79
C ILE A 18 -3.13 9.19 6.79
N ALA A 19 -3.57 7.96 6.50
CA ALA A 19 -4.41 7.17 7.41
C ALA A 19 -3.69 6.93 8.75
N GLY A 20 -2.42 6.58 8.75
CA GLY A 20 -1.61 6.44 9.95
C GLY A 20 -1.56 7.72 10.77
N LEU A 21 -1.37 8.88 10.14
CA LEU A 21 -1.37 10.18 10.82
C LEU A 21 -2.75 10.53 11.41
N VAL A 22 -3.84 10.16 10.74
CA VAL A 22 -5.21 10.29 11.28
C VAL A 22 -5.36 9.43 12.52
N HIS A 23 -4.96 8.16 12.47
CA HIS A 23 -5.07 7.25 13.62
C HIS A 23 -4.10 7.56 14.77
N PHE A 24 -2.99 8.27 14.51
CA PHE A 24 -2.18 8.86 15.57
C PHE A 24 -2.83 10.12 16.18
N GLY A 25 -3.88 10.67 15.58
CA GLY A 25 -4.54 11.90 16.02
C GLY A 25 -3.76 13.19 15.65
N VAL A 26 -2.83 13.10 14.70
CA VAL A 26 -2.01 14.25 14.27
C VAL A 26 -2.79 15.17 13.33
N LEU A 27 -3.54 14.61 12.37
CA LEU A 27 -4.28 15.39 11.37
C LEU A 27 -5.71 15.71 11.81
N VAL A 28 -6.40 14.74 12.42
CA VAL A 28 -7.81 14.86 12.83
C VAL A 28 -8.00 14.21 14.19
N GLY A 29 -8.70 14.89 15.10
CA GLY A 29 -9.10 14.31 16.39
C GLY A 29 -10.33 13.38 16.25
N GLY A 30 -10.48 12.46 17.20
CA GLY A 30 -11.65 11.58 17.30
C GLY A 30 -11.53 10.24 16.57
N TYR A 31 -10.45 10.00 15.84
CA TYR A 31 -10.18 8.74 15.11
C TYR A 31 -8.95 7.99 15.61
N GLN A 32 -8.48 8.34 16.81
CA GLN A 32 -7.25 7.75 17.35
C GLN A 32 -7.40 6.24 17.56
N HIS A 33 -6.48 5.48 16.95
CA HIS A 33 -6.38 4.04 17.11
C HIS A 33 -4.91 3.62 16.91
N TYR A 34 -4.16 3.53 18.00
CA TYR A 34 -2.71 3.37 17.96
C TYR A 34 -2.25 2.14 17.14
N GLN A 35 -2.91 1.00 17.31
CA GLN A 35 -2.53 -0.24 16.60
C GLN A 35 -2.76 -0.10 15.09
N ALA A 36 -3.87 0.53 14.67
CA ALA A 36 -4.12 0.83 13.26
C ALA A 36 -3.07 1.81 12.71
N ALA A 37 -2.75 2.86 13.47
CA ALA A 37 -1.73 3.84 13.10
C ALA A 37 -0.36 3.20 12.83
N VAL A 38 0.07 2.28 13.71
CA VAL A 38 1.35 1.55 13.55
C VAL A 38 1.30 0.63 12.33
N ALA A 39 0.21 -0.12 12.14
CA ALA A 39 0.05 -1.02 11.00
C ALA A 39 0.06 -0.25 9.66
N GLU A 40 -0.72 0.81 9.56
CA GLU A 40 -0.81 1.65 8.35
C GLU A 40 0.52 2.35 8.03
N SER A 41 1.20 2.87 9.04
CA SER A 41 2.52 3.48 8.88
C SER A 41 3.56 2.46 8.39
N SER A 42 3.51 1.23 8.89
CA SER A 42 4.38 0.14 8.44
C SER A 42 4.12 -0.22 6.97
N ILE A 43 2.86 -0.30 6.56
CA ILE A 43 2.46 -0.54 5.16
C ILE A 43 2.91 0.64 4.29
N ALA A 44 2.74 1.88 4.74
CA ALA A 44 3.22 3.07 4.04
C ALA A 44 4.73 3.01 3.77
N VAL A 45 5.52 2.62 4.77
CA VAL A 45 6.99 2.45 4.62
C VAL A 45 7.31 1.42 3.55
N VAL A 46 6.65 0.27 3.53
CA VAL A 46 6.86 -0.79 2.52
C VAL A 46 6.58 -0.27 1.11
N LEU A 47 5.45 0.40 0.91
CA LEU A 47 5.05 0.93 -0.39
C LEU A 47 5.95 2.07 -0.87
N LEU A 48 6.29 3.01 0.01
CA LEU A 48 7.16 4.15 -0.32
C LEU A 48 8.61 3.70 -0.54
N ALA A 49 9.09 2.74 0.23
CA ALA A 49 10.39 2.12 -0.03
C ALA A 49 10.38 1.39 -1.38
N GLY A 50 9.32 0.64 -1.69
CA GLY A 50 9.11 0.03 -3.00
C GLY A 50 9.13 1.07 -4.12
N PHE A 51 8.44 2.19 -3.95
CA PHE A 51 8.48 3.31 -4.90
C PHE A 51 9.92 3.80 -5.13
N GLY A 52 10.67 4.10 -4.07
CA GLY A 52 12.07 4.53 -4.17
C GLY A 52 12.96 3.48 -4.86
N LEU A 53 12.80 2.20 -4.51
CA LEU A 53 13.56 1.11 -5.12
C LEU A 53 13.29 0.95 -6.62
N THR A 54 12.10 1.29 -7.12
CA THR A 54 11.82 1.27 -8.57
C THR A 54 12.62 2.32 -9.35
N TRP A 55 13.12 3.36 -8.70
CA TRP A 55 14.02 4.34 -9.31
C TRP A 55 15.46 3.88 -9.26
N ALA A 56 15.88 3.26 -8.16
CA ALA A 56 17.23 2.73 -8.01
C ALA A 56 17.45 1.49 -8.90
N TRP A 57 16.44 0.61 -9.03
CA TRP A 57 16.51 -0.63 -9.79
C TRP A 57 15.41 -0.70 -10.85
N THR A 58 15.48 0.16 -11.84
CA THR A 58 14.45 0.28 -12.89
C THR A 58 14.19 -1.03 -13.64
N ALA A 59 15.20 -1.89 -13.80
CA ALA A 59 15.05 -3.20 -14.41
C ALA A 59 14.22 -4.19 -13.57
N ARG A 60 13.98 -3.90 -12.29
CA ARG A 60 13.19 -4.73 -11.36
C ARG A 60 11.86 -4.10 -10.94
N THR A 61 11.42 -3.05 -11.63
CA THR A 61 10.20 -2.30 -11.27
C THR A 61 8.98 -3.21 -11.13
N ARG A 62 8.80 -4.17 -12.03
CA ARG A 62 7.70 -5.13 -11.97
C ARG A 62 7.75 -5.97 -10.69
N LEU A 63 8.89 -6.59 -10.43
CA LEU A 63 9.08 -7.46 -9.25
C LEU A 63 8.89 -6.69 -7.95
N ILE A 64 9.48 -5.50 -7.85
CA ILE A 64 9.33 -4.62 -6.68
C ILE A 64 7.86 -4.22 -6.49
N GLY A 65 7.18 -3.84 -7.57
CA GLY A 65 5.77 -3.48 -7.53
C GLY A 65 4.88 -4.64 -7.07
N ILE A 66 5.11 -5.86 -7.55
CA ILE A 66 4.38 -7.06 -7.12
C ILE A 66 4.66 -7.32 -5.62
N ALA A 67 5.92 -7.36 -5.22
CA ALA A 67 6.30 -7.67 -3.84
C ALA A 67 5.73 -6.66 -2.83
N ALA A 68 5.93 -5.35 -3.07
CA ALA A 68 5.46 -4.31 -2.16
C ALA A 68 3.94 -4.28 -2.04
N GLN A 69 3.20 -4.40 -3.15
CA GLN A 69 1.74 -4.39 -3.13
C GLN A 69 1.15 -5.68 -2.56
N THR A 70 1.80 -6.83 -2.76
CA THR A 70 1.37 -8.09 -2.11
C THR A 70 1.52 -8.00 -0.60
N LEU A 71 2.66 -7.51 -0.10
CA LEU A 71 2.85 -7.32 1.34
C LEU A 71 1.84 -6.32 1.91
N ALA A 72 1.60 -5.21 1.22
CA ALA A 72 0.61 -4.22 1.62
C ALA A 72 -0.81 -4.80 1.65
N LEU A 73 -1.19 -5.58 0.63
CA LEU A 73 -2.50 -6.22 0.55
C LEU A 73 -2.69 -7.22 1.70
N LEU A 74 -1.71 -8.07 1.97
CA LEU A 74 -1.76 -9.02 3.08
C LEU A 74 -1.92 -8.29 4.43
N GLY A 75 -1.14 -7.24 4.68
CA GLY A 75 -1.28 -6.43 5.89
C GLY A 75 -2.65 -5.76 6.00
N THR A 76 -3.18 -5.25 4.89
CA THR A 76 -4.50 -4.63 4.84
C THR A 76 -5.63 -5.64 5.10
N LEU A 77 -5.51 -6.86 4.59
CA LEU A 77 -6.48 -7.92 4.85
C LEU A 77 -6.49 -8.34 6.32
N VAL A 78 -5.33 -8.35 7.00
CA VAL A 78 -5.26 -8.53 8.45
C VAL A 78 -6.00 -7.40 9.17
N GLY A 79 -5.80 -6.13 8.76
CA GLY A 79 -6.54 -4.99 9.28
C GLY A 79 -8.05 -5.11 9.06
N ALA A 80 -8.48 -5.48 7.87
CA ALA A 80 -9.89 -5.72 7.55
C ALA A 80 -10.49 -6.82 8.42
N PHE A 81 -9.74 -7.88 8.68
CA PHE A 81 -10.16 -8.93 9.61
C PHE A 81 -10.34 -8.41 11.04
N THR A 82 -9.40 -7.59 11.55
CA THR A 82 -9.54 -6.98 12.88
C THR A 82 -10.75 -6.06 12.99
N ILE A 83 -11.09 -5.35 11.93
CA ILE A 83 -12.33 -4.55 11.85
C ILE A 83 -13.56 -5.47 11.93
N ALA A 84 -13.56 -6.57 11.18
CA ALA A 84 -14.69 -7.50 11.13
C ALA A 84 -14.98 -8.14 12.50
N ILE A 85 -13.95 -8.49 13.27
CA ILE A 85 -14.10 -9.08 14.61
C ILE A 85 -14.27 -8.03 15.73
N GLY A 86 -14.27 -6.74 15.42
CA GLY A 86 -14.53 -5.66 16.36
C GLY A 86 -13.32 -5.16 17.17
N VAL A 87 -12.12 -5.55 16.80
CA VAL A 87 -10.87 -5.10 17.43
C VAL A 87 -10.31 -3.84 16.75
N GLY A 88 -10.46 -3.73 15.43
CA GLY A 88 -10.00 -2.58 14.64
C GLY A 88 -10.97 -1.39 14.68
N PRO A 89 -10.57 -0.23 14.10
CA PRO A 89 -11.40 0.95 14.01
C PRO A 89 -12.62 0.70 13.12
N ARG A 90 -13.82 1.05 13.59
CA ARG A 90 -15.09 0.66 12.95
C ARG A 90 -15.99 1.85 12.58
N THR A 91 -15.43 3.03 12.44
CA THR A 91 -16.22 4.17 11.94
C THR A 91 -16.56 3.99 10.46
N ALA A 92 -17.61 4.67 9.98
CA ALA A 92 -17.95 4.59 8.55
C ALA A 92 -16.79 5.04 7.63
N PRO A 93 -16.03 6.10 7.93
CA PRO A 93 -14.83 6.44 7.17
C PRO A 93 -13.76 5.35 7.17
N ASP A 94 -13.53 4.66 8.30
CA ASP A 94 -12.55 3.57 8.38
C ASP A 94 -12.91 2.42 7.45
N ILE A 95 -14.16 2.00 7.47
CA ILE A 95 -14.67 0.92 6.63
C ILE A 95 -14.59 1.32 5.15
N ALA A 96 -15.04 2.52 4.80
CA ALA A 96 -14.97 3.04 3.43
C ALA A 96 -13.53 3.12 2.91
N TYR A 97 -12.60 3.60 3.74
CA TYR A 97 -11.19 3.65 3.40
C TYR A 97 -10.62 2.26 3.14
N HIS A 98 -10.88 1.29 4.01
CA HIS A 98 -10.37 -0.08 3.87
C HIS A 98 -10.88 -0.75 2.60
N VAL A 99 -12.16 -0.59 2.27
CA VAL A 99 -12.72 -1.08 1.00
C VAL A 99 -12.02 -0.43 -0.20
N ALA A 100 -11.90 0.89 -0.20
CA ALA A 100 -11.29 1.63 -1.30
C ALA A 100 -9.81 1.27 -1.49
N ILE A 101 -9.04 1.16 -0.41
CA ILE A 101 -7.61 0.87 -0.50
C ILE A 101 -7.34 -0.58 -0.92
N VAL A 102 -8.17 -1.55 -0.51
CA VAL A 102 -8.09 -2.93 -1.00
C VAL A 102 -8.30 -2.98 -2.51
N ILE A 103 -9.31 -2.27 -3.03
CA ILE A 103 -9.55 -2.17 -4.47
C ILE A 103 -8.32 -1.57 -5.16
N ALA A 104 -7.77 -0.48 -4.64
CA ALA A 104 -6.59 0.17 -5.21
C ALA A 104 -5.36 -0.76 -5.20
N LEU A 105 -5.15 -1.53 -4.13
CA LEU A 105 -4.05 -2.51 -4.03
C LEU A 105 -4.21 -3.65 -5.06
N VAL A 106 -5.41 -4.19 -5.20
CA VAL A 106 -5.70 -5.23 -6.21
C VAL A 106 -5.49 -4.69 -7.61
N CYS A 107 -5.98 -3.49 -7.92
CA CYS A 107 -5.76 -2.85 -9.22
C CYS A 107 -4.28 -2.65 -9.53
N GLY A 108 -3.52 -2.10 -8.58
CA GLY A 108 -2.09 -1.89 -8.74
C GLY A 108 -1.31 -3.19 -8.88
N LEU A 109 -1.69 -4.23 -8.15
CA LEU A 109 -1.08 -5.56 -8.25
C LEU A 109 -1.36 -6.20 -9.63
N VAL A 110 -2.60 -6.08 -10.14
CA VAL A 110 -2.96 -6.55 -11.49
C VAL A 110 -2.15 -5.81 -12.56
N VAL A 111 -1.98 -4.49 -12.43
CA VAL A 111 -1.15 -3.68 -13.33
C VAL A 111 0.31 -4.16 -13.29
N ALA A 112 0.86 -4.38 -12.11
CA ALA A 112 2.23 -4.86 -11.97
C ALA A 112 2.39 -6.29 -12.53
N ALA A 113 1.44 -7.18 -12.28
CA ALA A 113 1.47 -8.56 -12.77
C ALA A 113 1.39 -8.63 -14.31
N ARG A 114 0.61 -7.76 -14.94
CA ARG A 114 0.45 -7.68 -16.40
C ARG A 114 1.58 -6.91 -17.10
N ALA A 115 2.43 -6.22 -16.37
CA ALA A 115 3.58 -5.54 -16.96
C ALA A 115 4.51 -6.57 -17.62
N PRO A 116 5.13 -6.26 -18.77
CA PRO A 116 6.13 -7.14 -19.38
C PRO A 116 7.19 -7.53 -18.36
N ALA A 117 7.68 -8.77 -18.46
CA ALA A 117 8.78 -9.20 -17.62
C ALA A 117 9.96 -8.23 -17.80
N ASP A 118 10.57 -7.87 -16.68
CA ASP A 118 11.79 -7.05 -16.72
C ASP A 118 12.89 -7.86 -17.42
N VAL A 119 12.99 -7.69 -18.73
CA VAL A 119 14.04 -8.33 -19.53
C VAL A 119 15.34 -7.68 -19.09
N ALA A 120 16.19 -8.43 -18.41
CA ALA A 120 17.60 -8.12 -18.36
C ALA A 120 18.04 -7.99 -19.83
N ARG A 121 18.39 -6.77 -20.28
CA ARG A 121 19.06 -6.63 -21.57
C ARG A 121 20.28 -7.55 -21.48
N GLN A 122 20.21 -8.67 -22.17
CA GLN A 122 21.43 -9.38 -22.52
C GLN A 122 22.25 -8.37 -23.34
N GLN A 123 23.18 -7.74 -22.67
CA GLN A 123 24.28 -7.06 -23.36
C GLN A 123 25.08 -8.18 -23.99
N VAL A 124 24.85 -8.34 -25.25
CA VAL A 124 25.74 -9.07 -26.13
C VAL A 124 26.98 -8.19 -26.34
#